data_2b40a058e16fe73b7e03aa4e02b2450a
#
_entry.id   2b40a058e16fe73b7e03aa4e02b2450a
#
_cell.length_a   1.000
_cell.length_b   1.000
_cell.length_c   1.000
_cell.angle_alpha   90.00
_cell.angle_beta   90.00
_cell.angle_gamma   90.00
#
_symmetry.space_group_name_H-M   'P 1'
#
loop_
_entity.id
_entity.type
_entity.pdbx_description
1 polymer ?
#
loop_
_entity_poly.entity_id
_entity_poly.type
_entity_poly.pdbx_seq_one_letter_code
_entity_poly.pdbx_strand_id
1 'polypeptide(L)'
;MLEALEETRLALVKAILTQREVPRDRRSGNAADRLAAAFLAGAGVTDQATARGWSAARRKQAEATMATLIREHIANRGKTTKYEFVPVTLPVEPVTVPKDVADGLDSSVQFQKELVYGRWRKNIMPTAIFDAGTTEFALARLLERDQAVKFWLRLYTNGEAYIPTERGRYFPDFIVIDQNGVKWLVEAKSDRDATEADVIRKKEAAEAWARAVRDEGEYGDWRYMFATESHIANAAGWAALLAATAPHG
;
A
#
# COMPACT_ATOMS: atom_id res chain seq x y z
N MET A 1 -31.95 13.98 40.69
CA MET A 1 -31.27 14.61 39.54
C MET A 1 -29.84 14.08 39.51
N LEU A 2 -29.41 13.57 38.37
CA LEU A 2 -28.00 13.17 38.20
C LEU A 2 -27.10 14.42 38.32
N GLU A 3 -25.92 14.25 38.88
CA GLU A 3 -24.92 15.32 38.92
C GLU A 3 -24.36 15.57 37.48
N ALA A 4 -23.95 16.82 37.19
CA ALA A 4 -23.56 17.24 35.86
C ALA A 4 -22.42 16.40 35.21
N LEU A 5 -21.46 15.95 36.04
CA LEU A 5 -20.38 15.06 35.56
C LEU A 5 -20.91 13.69 35.16
N GLU A 6 -21.77 13.10 36.00
CA GLU A 6 -22.36 11.79 35.76
C GLU A 6 -23.28 11.81 34.53
N GLU A 7 -24.11 12.87 34.41
CA GLU A 7 -25.00 13.08 33.26
C GLU A 7 -24.18 13.14 31.98
N THR A 8 -23.09 13.92 31.96
CA THR A 8 -22.21 14.07 30.77
C THR A 8 -21.49 12.76 30.44
N ARG A 9 -21.03 12.02 31.45
CA ARG A 9 -20.40 10.71 31.26
C ARG A 9 -21.36 9.69 30.66
N LEU A 10 -22.58 9.60 31.21
CA LEU A 10 -23.62 8.69 30.71
C LEU A 10 -24.05 9.02 29.29
N ALA A 11 -24.10 10.30 28.91
CA ALA A 11 -24.39 10.72 27.54
C ALA A 11 -23.31 10.23 26.56
N LEU A 12 -22.02 10.33 26.91
CA LEU A 12 -20.92 9.79 26.12
C LEU A 12 -20.94 8.25 26.04
N VAL A 13 -21.19 7.56 27.15
CA VAL A 13 -21.36 6.10 27.16
C VAL A 13 -22.48 5.67 26.23
N LYS A 14 -23.62 6.35 26.28
CA LYS A 14 -24.73 6.11 25.37
C LYS A 14 -24.34 6.36 23.90
N ALA A 15 -23.63 7.44 23.62
CA ALA A 15 -23.13 7.73 22.27
C ALA A 15 -22.23 6.62 21.73
N ILE A 16 -21.37 6.01 22.57
CA ILE A 16 -20.55 4.86 22.20
C ILE A 16 -21.41 3.61 21.93
N LEU A 17 -22.28 3.25 22.88
CA LEU A 17 -23.05 2.01 22.80
C LEU A 17 -24.18 2.03 21.77
N THR A 18 -24.54 3.20 21.23
CA THR A 18 -25.50 3.31 20.13
C THR A 18 -24.88 3.11 18.76
N GLN A 19 -23.56 3.02 18.65
CA GLN A 19 -22.93 2.68 17.35
C GLN A 19 -23.26 1.23 16.99
N ARG A 20 -23.61 1.02 15.70
CA ARG A 20 -24.06 -0.28 15.18
C ARG A 20 -23.04 -1.39 15.39
N GLU A 21 -21.76 -1.04 15.29
CA GLU A 21 -20.62 -1.95 15.34
C GLU A 21 -20.18 -2.32 16.77
N VAL A 22 -20.72 -1.64 17.79
CA VAL A 22 -20.39 -1.93 19.18
C VAL A 22 -21.30 -3.03 19.73
N PRO A 23 -20.75 -4.20 20.15
CA PRO A 23 -21.56 -5.25 20.75
C PRO A 23 -22.32 -4.78 22.01
N ARG A 24 -23.55 -5.24 22.18
CA ARG A 24 -24.38 -4.90 23.33
C ARG A 24 -24.19 -5.92 24.45
N ASP A 25 -22.99 -5.95 25.02
CA ASP A 25 -22.66 -6.85 26.11
C ASP A 25 -22.07 -6.09 27.32
N ARG A 26 -21.89 -6.78 28.45
CA ARG A 26 -21.34 -6.20 29.68
C ARG A 26 -19.89 -5.70 29.48
N ARG A 27 -19.09 -6.34 28.63
CA ARG A 27 -17.69 -5.94 28.38
C ARG A 27 -17.64 -4.62 27.62
N SER A 28 -18.50 -4.47 26.63
CA SER A 28 -18.64 -3.22 25.86
C SER A 28 -19.14 -2.08 26.75
N GLY A 29 -20.08 -2.32 27.69
CA GLY A 29 -20.51 -1.34 28.68
C GLY A 29 -19.36 -0.84 29.53
N ASN A 30 -18.58 -1.74 30.12
CA ASN A 30 -17.41 -1.38 30.92
C ASN A 30 -16.30 -0.67 30.13
N ALA A 31 -16.11 -1.03 28.86
CA ALA A 31 -15.16 -0.36 27.99
C ALA A 31 -15.62 1.06 27.62
N ALA A 32 -16.91 1.22 27.29
CA ALA A 32 -17.51 2.52 26.98
C ALA A 32 -17.41 3.49 28.16
N ASP A 33 -17.61 3.01 29.35
CA ASP A 33 -17.49 3.79 30.58
C ASP A 33 -16.06 4.32 30.78
N ARG A 34 -15.05 3.44 30.66
CA ARG A 34 -13.65 3.84 30.75
C ARG A 34 -13.24 4.83 29.65
N LEU A 35 -13.72 4.64 28.42
CA LEU A 35 -13.45 5.54 27.31
C LEU A 35 -14.08 6.92 27.52
N ALA A 36 -15.32 6.97 28.01
CA ALA A 36 -16.00 8.22 28.34
C ALA A 36 -15.25 8.98 29.45
N ALA A 37 -14.83 8.27 30.51
CA ALA A 37 -14.04 8.86 31.59
C ALA A 37 -12.69 9.42 31.10
N ALA A 38 -11.95 8.66 30.28
CA ALA A 38 -10.68 9.09 29.70
C ALA A 38 -10.84 10.31 28.78
N PHE A 39 -11.90 10.33 27.96
CA PHE A 39 -12.21 11.47 27.08
C PHE A 39 -12.50 12.74 27.89
N LEU A 40 -13.32 12.63 28.94
CA LEU A 40 -13.63 13.75 29.80
C LEU A 40 -12.39 14.29 30.52
N ALA A 41 -11.55 13.39 31.06
CA ALA A 41 -10.29 13.78 31.68
C ALA A 41 -9.37 14.52 30.69
N GLY A 42 -9.22 14.01 29.48
CA GLY A 42 -8.45 14.66 28.41
C GLY A 42 -9.02 16.02 27.96
N ALA A 43 -10.33 16.20 28.09
CA ALA A 43 -11.03 17.46 27.83
C ALA A 43 -11.06 18.43 29.02
N GLY A 44 -10.37 18.09 30.12
CA GLY A 44 -10.32 18.90 31.36
C GLY A 44 -11.59 18.88 32.21
N VAL A 45 -12.45 17.86 32.05
CA VAL A 45 -13.68 17.67 32.83
C VAL A 45 -13.45 16.59 33.85
N THR A 46 -12.96 17.00 35.03
CA THR A 46 -12.55 16.08 36.11
C THR A 46 -13.46 16.12 37.34
N ASP A 47 -14.32 17.13 37.42
CA ASP A 47 -15.21 17.34 38.55
C ASP A 47 -16.55 18.00 38.14
N GLN A 48 -17.43 18.20 39.12
CA GLN A 48 -18.75 18.81 38.91
C GLN A 48 -18.68 20.26 38.43
N ALA A 49 -17.70 21.02 38.86
CA ALA A 49 -17.56 22.43 38.49
C ALA A 49 -17.19 22.56 37.02
N THR A 50 -16.20 21.78 36.55
CA THR A 50 -15.77 21.72 35.14
C THR A 50 -16.88 21.18 34.24
N ALA A 51 -17.66 20.18 34.71
CA ALA A 51 -18.77 19.62 33.94
C ALA A 51 -19.92 20.65 33.80
N ARG A 52 -20.23 21.41 34.82
CA ARG A 52 -21.24 22.49 34.77
C ARG A 52 -20.81 23.63 33.85
N GLY A 53 -19.52 23.86 33.66
CA GLY A 53 -18.99 24.85 32.74
C GLY A 53 -19.20 24.51 31.27
N TRP A 54 -19.62 23.30 30.94
CA TRP A 54 -19.90 22.92 29.55
C TRP A 54 -21.31 23.35 29.13
N SER A 55 -21.39 24.06 28.02
CA SER A 55 -22.69 24.37 27.39
C SER A 55 -23.31 23.10 26.79
N ALA A 56 -24.62 23.12 26.56
CA ALA A 56 -25.34 22.04 25.90
C ALA A 56 -24.77 21.75 24.49
N ALA A 57 -24.37 22.80 23.78
CA ALA A 57 -23.73 22.66 22.46
C ALA A 57 -22.39 21.92 22.55
N ARG A 58 -21.55 22.22 23.55
CA ARG A 58 -20.26 21.56 23.77
C ARG A 58 -20.43 20.09 24.14
N ARG A 59 -21.41 19.74 24.95
CA ARG A 59 -21.76 18.34 25.27
C ARG A 59 -22.17 17.58 24.02
N LYS A 60 -23.07 18.13 23.21
CA LYS A 60 -23.50 17.53 21.96
C LYS A 60 -22.35 17.35 20.96
N GLN A 61 -21.43 18.30 20.90
CA GLN A 61 -20.23 18.19 20.07
C GLN A 61 -19.32 17.05 20.58
N ALA A 62 -19.14 16.88 21.88
CA ALA A 62 -18.37 15.80 22.47
C ALA A 62 -18.97 14.40 22.18
N GLU A 63 -20.31 14.27 22.24
CA GLU A 63 -21.01 13.04 21.85
C GLU A 63 -20.78 12.71 20.37
N ALA A 64 -20.89 13.69 19.49
CA ALA A 64 -20.65 13.51 18.05
C ALA A 64 -19.20 13.14 17.75
N THR A 65 -18.25 13.79 18.42
CA THR A 65 -16.81 13.48 18.30
C THR A 65 -16.52 12.06 18.78
N MET A 66 -17.05 11.65 19.94
CA MET A 66 -16.89 10.29 20.44
C MET A 66 -17.47 9.25 19.49
N ALA A 67 -18.66 9.49 18.96
CA ALA A 67 -19.29 8.60 17.98
C ALA A 67 -18.45 8.46 16.69
N THR A 68 -17.83 9.54 16.23
CA THR A 68 -16.94 9.54 15.07
C THR A 68 -15.66 8.74 15.36
N LEU A 69 -14.98 9.02 16.45
CA LEU A 69 -13.75 8.30 16.84
C LEU A 69 -13.97 6.80 16.99
N ILE A 70 -15.11 6.39 17.56
CA ILE A 70 -15.44 4.95 17.68
C ILE A 70 -15.67 4.32 16.33
N ARG A 71 -16.43 4.96 15.45
CA ARG A 71 -16.66 4.45 14.07
C ARG A 71 -15.36 4.31 13.28
N GLU A 72 -14.51 5.32 13.34
CA GLU A 72 -13.21 5.30 12.66
C GLU A 72 -12.29 4.21 13.24
N HIS A 73 -12.25 4.08 14.57
CA HIS A 73 -11.44 3.05 15.21
C HIS A 73 -11.92 1.64 14.86
N ILE A 74 -13.23 1.40 14.89
CA ILE A 74 -13.81 0.10 14.53
C ILE A 74 -13.62 -0.19 13.04
N ALA A 75 -13.85 0.80 12.18
CA ALA A 75 -13.60 0.67 10.73
C ALA A 75 -12.13 0.34 10.43
N ASN A 76 -11.20 0.91 11.20
CA ASN A 76 -9.78 0.64 11.05
C ASN A 76 -9.35 -0.70 11.70
N ARG A 77 -10.00 -1.12 12.79
CA ARG A 77 -9.69 -2.37 13.50
C ARG A 77 -10.10 -3.63 12.74
N GLY A 78 -11.13 -3.54 11.89
CA GLY A 78 -11.54 -4.60 10.97
C GLY A 78 -10.60 -4.79 9.78
N LYS A 79 -9.64 -3.88 9.61
CA LYS A 79 -8.70 -3.82 8.48
C LYS A 79 -7.29 -4.30 8.82
N THR A 80 -7.12 -5.17 9.81
CA THR A 80 -5.85 -5.90 9.93
C THR A 80 -5.80 -6.89 8.77
N THR A 81 -5.22 -6.47 7.67
CA THR A 81 -4.97 -7.33 6.52
C THR A 81 -4.02 -8.43 6.99
N LYS A 82 -4.51 -9.65 7.10
CA LYS A 82 -3.64 -10.82 7.23
C LYS A 82 -3.18 -11.18 5.83
N TYR A 83 -1.88 -11.11 5.60
CA TYR A 83 -1.29 -11.60 4.37
C TYR A 83 -1.05 -13.11 4.50
N GLU A 84 -1.48 -13.85 3.50
CA GLU A 84 -1.03 -15.20 3.24
C GLU A 84 -0.07 -15.10 2.05
N PHE A 85 1.19 -15.44 2.27
CA PHE A 85 2.21 -15.39 1.24
C PHE A 85 2.24 -16.73 0.52
N VAL A 86 1.78 -16.73 -0.71
CA VAL A 86 1.79 -17.92 -1.57
C VAL A 86 2.95 -17.77 -2.55
N PRO A 87 3.93 -18.70 -2.52
CA PRO A 87 5.03 -18.67 -3.48
C PRO A 87 4.51 -18.80 -4.91
N VAL A 88 4.95 -17.92 -5.79
CA VAL A 88 4.71 -18.03 -7.23
C VAL A 88 5.84 -18.87 -7.82
N THR A 89 5.48 -19.98 -8.43
CA THR A 89 6.44 -20.88 -9.06
C THR A 89 6.68 -20.45 -10.49
N LEU A 90 7.93 -20.17 -10.84
CA LEU A 90 8.30 -19.97 -12.23
C LEU A 90 8.22 -21.28 -13.01
N PRO A 91 7.91 -21.25 -14.33
CA PRO A 91 7.88 -22.45 -15.15
C PRO A 91 9.17 -23.25 -15.03
N VAL A 92 9.07 -24.54 -14.74
CA VAL A 92 10.22 -25.46 -14.67
C VAL A 92 10.63 -25.91 -16.08
N GLU A 93 9.67 -25.94 -17.00
CA GLU A 93 9.92 -26.34 -18.39
C GLU A 93 10.53 -25.19 -19.21
N PRO A 94 11.36 -25.49 -20.21
CA PRO A 94 11.91 -24.49 -21.11
C PRO A 94 10.79 -23.68 -21.76
N VAL A 95 10.84 -22.37 -21.58
CA VAL A 95 9.90 -21.48 -22.26
C VAL A 95 10.20 -21.44 -23.74
N THR A 96 9.21 -21.74 -24.59
CA THR A 96 9.35 -21.63 -26.04
C THR A 96 9.55 -20.18 -26.43
N VAL A 97 10.71 -19.87 -27.01
CA VAL A 97 11.00 -18.53 -27.53
C VAL A 97 10.46 -18.42 -28.94
N PRO A 98 9.63 -17.43 -29.30
CA PRO A 98 9.18 -17.18 -30.65
C PRO A 98 10.36 -16.96 -31.61
N LYS A 99 10.18 -17.27 -32.88
CA LYS A 99 11.23 -17.06 -33.90
C LYS A 99 11.51 -15.58 -34.15
N ASP A 100 10.47 -14.77 -34.11
CA ASP A 100 10.52 -13.34 -34.42
C ASP A 100 10.54 -12.54 -33.12
N VAL A 101 11.70 -12.42 -32.49
CA VAL A 101 11.93 -11.70 -31.27
C VAL A 101 12.77 -10.47 -31.55
N ALA A 102 12.24 -9.30 -31.23
CA ALA A 102 12.97 -8.04 -31.35
C ALA A 102 14.07 -7.95 -30.28
N ASP A 103 15.20 -7.35 -30.63
CA ASP A 103 16.25 -7.09 -29.65
C ASP A 103 15.85 -5.93 -28.75
N GLY A 104 15.58 -6.25 -27.46
CA GLY A 104 15.18 -5.26 -26.47
C GLY A 104 16.27 -4.24 -26.14
N LEU A 105 17.54 -4.54 -26.44
CA LEU A 105 18.67 -3.67 -26.15
C LEU A 105 19.14 -2.84 -27.35
N ASP A 106 18.74 -3.19 -28.55
CA ASP A 106 19.07 -2.45 -29.76
C ASP A 106 18.35 -1.09 -29.72
N SER A 107 19.14 -0.01 -29.75
CA SER A 107 18.61 1.36 -29.73
C SER A 107 17.89 1.76 -31.00
N SER A 108 18.15 1.04 -32.11
CA SER A 108 17.47 1.26 -33.39
C SER A 108 16.06 0.66 -33.43
N VAL A 109 15.76 -0.29 -32.56
CA VAL A 109 14.44 -0.88 -32.44
C VAL A 109 13.50 0.08 -31.69
N GLN A 110 12.55 0.63 -32.45
CA GLN A 110 11.50 1.46 -31.87
C GLN A 110 10.50 0.60 -31.11
N PHE A 111 9.99 1.14 -29.99
CA PHE A 111 8.97 0.46 -29.21
C PHE A 111 7.69 0.25 -30.03
N GLN A 112 7.17 -0.97 -29.96
CA GLN A 112 5.84 -1.33 -30.44
C GLN A 112 5.13 -2.14 -29.37
N LYS A 113 3.90 -1.75 -29.05
CA LYS A 113 3.05 -2.48 -28.13
C LYS A 113 2.82 -3.90 -28.67
N GLU A 114 2.75 -4.88 -27.77
CA GLU A 114 2.53 -6.30 -28.08
C GLU A 114 3.66 -7.00 -28.84
N LEU A 115 4.71 -6.27 -29.22
CA LEU A 115 5.90 -6.91 -29.80
C LEU A 115 6.65 -7.70 -28.71
N VAL A 116 7.11 -8.89 -29.08
CA VAL A 116 7.91 -9.73 -28.18
C VAL A 116 9.37 -9.28 -28.23
N TYR A 117 9.88 -8.83 -27.10
CA TYR A 117 11.27 -8.41 -26.94
C TYR A 117 12.08 -9.48 -26.22
N GLY A 118 13.30 -9.70 -26.63
CA GLY A 118 14.19 -10.67 -26.02
C GLY A 118 15.65 -10.23 -26.01
N ARG A 119 16.55 -11.22 -25.96
CA ARG A 119 18.01 -11.04 -25.81
C ARG A 119 18.40 -10.37 -24.49
N TRP A 120 17.51 -10.45 -23.51
CA TRP A 120 17.79 -10.01 -22.15
C TRP A 120 18.84 -10.92 -21.49
N ARG A 121 19.72 -10.35 -20.67
CA ARG A 121 20.73 -11.08 -19.91
C ARG A 121 20.36 -11.25 -18.45
N LYS A 122 19.50 -10.33 -17.95
CA LYS A 122 19.10 -10.27 -16.53
C LYS A 122 17.62 -10.55 -16.31
N ASN A 123 16.81 -10.52 -17.37
CA ASN A 123 15.43 -10.98 -17.25
C ASN A 123 15.42 -12.48 -16.95
N ILE A 124 14.66 -12.86 -15.91
CA ILE A 124 14.49 -14.28 -15.55
C ILE A 124 13.81 -15.05 -16.68
N MET A 125 12.90 -14.39 -17.42
CA MET A 125 12.24 -14.96 -18.60
C MET A 125 13.01 -14.57 -19.87
N PRO A 126 13.07 -15.45 -20.90
CA PRO A 126 13.83 -15.18 -22.12
C PRO A 126 13.27 -14.03 -22.95
N THR A 127 11.97 -13.75 -22.80
CA THR A 127 11.25 -12.69 -23.53
C THR A 127 10.33 -11.91 -22.61
N ALA A 128 9.95 -10.70 -23.04
CA ALA A 128 8.95 -9.86 -22.38
C ALA A 128 8.14 -9.05 -23.41
N ILE A 129 6.90 -8.74 -23.06
CA ILE A 129 6.00 -7.84 -23.78
C ILE A 129 5.70 -6.65 -22.86
N PHE A 130 5.53 -5.47 -23.44
CA PHE A 130 5.29 -4.24 -22.70
C PHE A 130 4.08 -3.49 -23.26
N ASP A 131 3.32 -2.86 -22.37
CA ASP A 131 2.16 -2.05 -22.74
C ASP A 131 2.53 -0.60 -23.05
N ALA A 132 3.65 -0.10 -22.52
CA ALA A 132 4.09 1.28 -22.64
C ALA A 132 5.60 1.39 -22.89
N GLY A 133 5.97 2.30 -23.82
CA GLY A 133 7.36 2.51 -24.23
C GLY A 133 8.17 3.37 -23.28
N THR A 134 7.57 4.43 -22.77
CA THR A 134 8.25 5.45 -21.94
C THR A 134 8.33 5.06 -20.45
N THR A 135 7.54 4.09 -20.03
CA THR A 135 7.52 3.57 -18.66
C THR A 135 8.11 2.16 -18.60
N GLU A 136 7.32 1.13 -18.91
CA GLU A 136 7.71 -0.28 -18.71
C GLU A 136 8.91 -0.70 -19.56
N PHE A 137 8.90 -0.40 -20.88
CA PHE A 137 10.00 -0.77 -21.76
C PHE A 137 11.28 0.02 -21.46
N ALA A 138 11.14 1.32 -21.17
CA ALA A 138 12.27 2.16 -20.76
C ALA A 138 12.89 1.66 -19.44
N LEU A 139 12.05 1.30 -18.45
CA LEU A 139 12.50 0.72 -17.20
C LEU A 139 13.23 -0.61 -17.43
N ALA A 140 12.67 -1.53 -18.24
CA ALA A 140 13.33 -2.80 -18.55
C ALA A 140 14.73 -2.59 -19.14
N ARG A 141 14.89 -1.62 -20.04
CA ARG A 141 16.21 -1.25 -20.61
C ARG A 141 17.17 -0.67 -19.59
N LEU A 142 16.68 0.14 -18.65
CA LEU A 142 17.47 0.66 -17.54
C LEU A 142 17.96 -0.49 -16.65
N LEU A 143 17.05 -1.36 -16.21
CA LEU A 143 17.34 -2.51 -15.36
C LEU A 143 18.36 -3.46 -16.00
N GLU A 144 18.22 -3.72 -17.28
CA GLU A 144 19.09 -4.62 -18.03
C GLU A 144 20.53 -4.09 -18.14
N ARG A 145 20.69 -2.77 -18.29
CA ARG A 145 22.01 -2.13 -18.48
C ARG A 145 22.76 -1.88 -17.18
N ASP A 146 22.07 -1.74 -16.07
CA ASP A 146 22.66 -1.31 -14.80
C ASP A 146 23.30 -2.49 -14.04
N GLN A 147 24.59 -2.34 -13.67
CA GLN A 147 25.34 -3.39 -12.97
C GLN A 147 24.86 -3.64 -11.53
N ALA A 148 24.19 -2.69 -10.90
CA ALA A 148 23.61 -2.85 -9.58
C ALA A 148 22.36 -3.75 -9.57
N VAL A 149 21.76 -4.01 -10.73
CA VAL A 149 20.66 -4.95 -10.90
C VAL A 149 21.22 -6.33 -11.21
N LYS A 150 20.81 -7.32 -10.41
CA LYS A 150 21.19 -8.73 -10.60
C LYS A 150 20.23 -9.44 -11.55
N PHE A 151 18.93 -9.36 -11.24
CA PHE A 151 17.87 -9.95 -12.05
C PHE A 151 16.64 -9.05 -12.06
N TRP A 152 15.80 -9.21 -13.09
CA TRP A 152 14.47 -8.64 -13.14
C TRP A 152 13.48 -9.59 -13.79
N LEU A 153 12.20 -9.40 -13.52
CA LEU A 153 11.09 -10.16 -14.05
C LEU A 153 9.94 -9.21 -14.38
N ARG A 154 9.42 -9.27 -15.59
CA ARG A 154 8.17 -8.60 -15.96
C ARG A 154 6.98 -9.40 -15.45
N LEU A 155 6.10 -8.74 -14.72
CA LEU A 155 4.81 -9.28 -14.28
C LEU A 155 3.70 -8.79 -15.23
N TYR A 156 2.61 -9.55 -15.32
CA TYR A 156 1.52 -9.24 -16.22
C TYR A 156 0.20 -9.16 -15.49
N THR A 157 -0.71 -8.32 -15.99
CA THR A 157 -2.11 -8.29 -15.56
C THR A 157 -2.73 -9.68 -15.77
N ASN A 158 -3.48 -10.14 -14.78
CA ASN A 158 -4.04 -11.50 -14.72
C ASN A 158 -3.00 -12.63 -14.61
N GLY A 159 -1.73 -12.31 -14.33
CA GLY A 159 -0.73 -13.29 -13.94
C GLY A 159 -0.96 -13.86 -12.54
N GLU A 160 -0.07 -14.76 -12.12
CA GLU A 160 -0.18 -15.42 -10.81
C GLU A 160 0.27 -14.50 -9.65
N ALA A 161 1.19 -13.56 -9.92
CA ALA A 161 1.70 -12.62 -8.91
C ALA A 161 0.80 -11.40 -8.77
N TYR A 162 0.11 -11.27 -7.65
CA TYR A 162 -0.76 -10.14 -7.36
C TYR A 162 -0.81 -9.81 -5.87
N ILE A 163 -1.20 -8.59 -5.57
CA ILE A 163 -1.51 -8.15 -4.21
C ILE A 163 -3.03 -7.96 -4.12
N PRO A 164 -3.72 -8.60 -3.15
CA PRO A 164 -5.13 -8.35 -2.95
C PRO A 164 -5.35 -6.95 -2.39
N THR A 165 -6.36 -6.25 -2.95
CA THR A 165 -6.83 -4.95 -2.47
C THR A 165 -8.33 -5.00 -2.19
N GLU A 166 -8.88 -3.98 -1.56
CA GLU A 166 -10.33 -3.89 -1.33
C GLU A 166 -11.17 -3.89 -2.62
N ARG A 167 -10.57 -3.54 -3.75
CA ARG A 167 -11.25 -3.44 -5.06
C ARG A 167 -10.85 -4.52 -6.05
N GLY A 168 -10.14 -5.54 -5.60
CA GLY A 168 -9.71 -6.63 -6.45
C GLY A 168 -8.20 -6.87 -6.40
N ARG A 169 -7.66 -7.48 -7.44
CA ARG A 169 -6.25 -7.82 -7.54
C ARG A 169 -5.46 -6.65 -8.14
N TYR A 170 -4.36 -6.32 -7.51
CA TYR A 170 -3.35 -5.41 -8.05
C TYR A 170 -2.17 -6.21 -8.58
N PHE A 171 -1.80 -5.97 -9.81
CA PHE A 171 -0.67 -6.61 -10.50
C PHE A 171 0.43 -5.57 -10.69
N PRO A 172 1.51 -5.64 -9.92
CA PRO A 172 2.68 -4.79 -10.14
C PRO A 172 3.37 -5.11 -11.48
N ASP A 173 4.22 -4.21 -11.95
CA ASP A 173 4.84 -4.37 -13.26
C ASP A 173 6.09 -5.25 -13.24
N PHE A 174 6.94 -5.13 -12.20
CA PHE A 174 8.21 -5.83 -12.15
C PHE A 174 8.55 -6.35 -10.75
N ILE A 175 9.32 -7.44 -10.76
CA ILE A 175 10.19 -7.80 -9.63
C ILE A 175 11.62 -7.49 -10.07
N VAL A 176 12.39 -6.82 -9.20
CA VAL A 176 13.82 -6.55 -9.40
C VAL A 176 14.59 -7.07 -8.20
N ILE A 177 15.71 -7.75 -8.46
CA ILE A 177 16.64 -8.18 -7.42
C ILE A 177 17.95 -7.44 -7.67
N ASP A 178 18.37 -6.64 -6.71
CA ASP A 178 19.64 -5.92 -6.81
C ASP A 178 20.84 -6.76 -6.36
N GLN A 179 22.06 -6.24 -6.53
CA GLN A 179 23.28 -6.95 -6.15
C GLN A 179 23.42 -7.19 -4.64
N ASN A 180 22.69 -6.41 -3.82
CA ASN A 180 22.65 -6.61 -2.36
C ASN A 180 21.63 -7.69 -1.95
N GLY A 181 20.90 -8.26 -2.90
CA GLY A 181 19.87 -9.27 -2.64
C GLY A 181 18.52 -8.69 -2.21
N VAL A 182 18.38 -7.37 -2.20
CA VAL A 182 17.08 -6.71 -1.94
C VAL A 182 16.15 -6.97 -3.10
N LYS A 183 14.94 -7.36 -2.78
CA LYS A 183 13.86 -7.64 -3.75
C LYS A 183 12.92 -6.45 -3.82
N TRP A 184 12.74 -5.92 -5.00
CA TRP A 184 11.91 -4.75 -5.25
C TRP A 184 10.70 -5.13 -6.07
N LEU A 185 9.53 -4.76 -5.57
CA LEU A 185 8.31 -4.77 -6.35
C LEU A 185 8.17 -3.38 -6.96
N VAL A 186 8.13 -3.29 -8.29
CA VAL A 186 8.18 -2.00 -8.99
C VAL A 186 6.95 -1.80 -9.85
N GLU A 187 6.36 -0.62 -9.72
CA GLU A 187 5.29 -0.10 -10.58
C GLU A 187 5.83 1.05 -11.40
N ALA A 188 5.60 1.02 -12.70
CA ALA A 188 5.97 2.09 -13.63
C ALA A 188 4.71 2.79 -14.16
N LYS A 189 4.59 4.10 -13.97
CA LYS A 189 3.37 4.85 -14.29
C LYS A 189 3.67 6.13 -15.04
N SER A 190 2.74 6.58 -15.92
CA SER A 190 2.82 7.91 -16.50
C SER A 190 2.72 8.99 -15.42
N ASP A 191 3.36 10.12 -15.61
CA ASP A 191 3.27 11.25 -14.68
C ASP A 191 1.83 11.74 -14.54
N ARG A 192 1.06 11.70 -15.62
CA ARG A 192 -0.35 12.10 -15.64
C ARG A 192 -1.20 11.27 -14.68
N ASP A 193 -1.02 9.96 -14.66
CA ASP A 193 -1.87 9.03 -13.92
C ASP A 193 -1.38 8.79 -12.48
N ALA A 194 -0.19 9.29 -12.14
CA ALA A 194 0.47 9.05 -10.85
C ALA A 194 -0.32 9.55 -9.62
N THR A 195 -1.17 10.55 -9.80
CA THR A 195 -1.98 11.17 -8.72
C THR A 195 -3.42 10.64 -8.66
N GLU A 196 -3.80 9.69 -9.49
CA GLU A 196 -5.12 9.11 -9.46
C GLU A 196 -5.37 8.33 -8.15
N ALA A 197 -6.56 8.49 -7.59
CA ALA A 197 -6.93 7.86 -6.32
C ALA A 197 -6.79 6.33 -6.33
N ASP A 198 -6.97 5.68 -7.47
CA ASP A 198 -6.77 4.24 -7.64
C ASP A 198 -5.29 3.86 -7.57
N VAL A 199 -4.43 4.67 -8.18
CA VAL A 199 -2.96 4.49 -8.16
C VAL A 199 -2.43 4.66 -6.74
N ILE A 200 -2.90 5.68 -6.02
CA ILE A 200 -2.52 5.92 -4.61
C ILE A 200 -2.88 4.70 -3.74
N ARG A 201 -4.09 4.16 -3.87
CA ARG A 201 -4.51 2.98 -3.10
C ARG A 201 -3.67 1.74 -3.42
N LYS A 202 -3.32 1.51 -4.69
CA LYS A 202 -2.45 0.40 -5.10
C LYS A 202 -1.06 0.54 -4.52
N LYS A 203 -0.51 1.76 -4.53
CA LYS A 203 0.77 2.10 -3.90
C LYS A 203 0.74 1.78 -2.40
N GLU A 204 -0.26 2.27 -1.66
CA GLU A 204 -0.43 2.00 -0.23
C GLU A 204 -0.53 0.50 0.08
N ALA A 205 -1.29 -0.25 -0.74
CA ALA A 205 -1.41 -1.70 -0.59
C ALA A 205 -0.07 -2.42 -0.83
N ALA A 206 0.70 -2.01 -1.83
CA ALA A 206 2.00 -2.59 -2.13
C ALA A 206 3.06 -2.27 -1.07
N GLU A 207 3.07 -1.05 -0.55
CA GLU A 207 3.93 -0.66 0.57
C GLU A 207 3.61 -1.45 1.84
N ALA A 208 2.31 -1.63 2.13
CA ALA A 208 1.88 -2.44 3.27
C ALA A 208 2.25 -3.92 3.10
N TRP A 209 2.07 -4.47 1.90
CA TRP A 209 2.50 -5.83 1.56
C TRP A 209 4.01 -6.01 1.73
N ALA A 210 4.82 -5.11 1.17
CA ALA A 210 6.28 -5.19 1.27
C ALA A 210 6.78 -5.13 2.72
N ARG A 211 6.14 -4.30 3.56
CA ARG A 211 6.42 -4.27 5.01
C ARG A 211 6.07 -5.62 5.66
N ALA A 212 4.88 -6.15 5.40
CA ALA A 212 4.43 -7.39 6.01
C ALA A 212 5.32 -8.59 5.65
N VAL A 213 5.72 -8.72 4.36
CA VAL A 213 6.64 -9.77 3.90
C VAL A 213 8.01 -9.67 4.58
N ARG A 214 8.52 -8.46 4.75
CA ARG A 214 9.79 -8.21 5.42
C ARG A 214 9.72 -8.53 6.92
N ASP A 215 8.61 -8.15 7.57
CA ASP A 215 8.38 -8.37 9.00
C ASP A 215 8.21 -9.87 9.31
N GLU A 216 7.70 -10.67 8.38
CA GLU A 216 7.67 -12.14 8.48
C GLU A 216 9.07 -12.75 8.52
N GLY A 217 10.03 -12.13 7.84
CA GLY A 217 11.45 -12.50 7.89
C GLY A 217 11.86 -13.73 7.06
N GLU A 218 10.91 -14.54 6.59
CA GLU A 218 11.18 -15.79 5.85
C GLU A 218 11.59 -15.51 4.40
N TYR A 219 11.03 -14.46 3.78
CA TYR A 219 11.15 -14.20 2.33
C TYR A 219 12.25 -13.19 1.97
N GLY A 220 12.97 -12.67 2.98
CA GLY A 220 14.03 -11.69 2.81
C GLY A 220 13.57 -10.25 2.72
N ASP A 221 14.48 -9.32 2.35
CA ASP A 221 14.19 -7.88 2.30
C ASP A 221 13.41 -7.53 1.03
N TRP A 222 12.11 -7.33 1.17
CA TRP A 222 11.22 -6.86 0.12
C TRP A 222 10.92 -5.38 0.29
N ARG A 223 10.96 -4.64 -0.82
CA ARG A 223 10.62 -3.22 -0.87
C ARG A 223 9.70 -2.94 -2.04
N TYR A 224 9.02 -1.82 -1.97
CA TYR A 224 8.19 -1.33 -3.06
C TYR A 224 8.78 -0.03 -3.63
N MET A 225 8.71 0.12 -4.96
CA MET A 225 9.08 1.32 -5.69
C MET A 225 7.95 1.72 -6.63
N PHE A 226 7.57 2.98 -6.56
CA PHE A 226 6.69 3.61 -7.54
C PHE A 226 7.50 4.58 -8.39
N ALA A 227 7.72 4.26 -9.66
CA ALA A 227 8.51 5.05 -10.58
C ALA A 227 7.62 5.69 -11.64
N THR A 228 7.69 7.01 -11.76
CA THR A 228 7.00 7.72 -12.85
C THR A 228 7.85 7.76 -14.11
N GLU A 229 7.22 8.10 -15.23
CA GLU A 229 7.88 8.30 -16.50
C GLU A 229 9.07 9.27 -16.39
N SER A 230 8.87 10.40 -15.71
CA SER A 230 9.95 11.37 -15.44
C SER A 230 11.07 10.80 -14.57
N HIS A 231 10.75 10.00 -13.56
CA HIS A 231 11.78 9.33 -12.75
C HIS A 231 12.64 8.41 -13.60
N ILE A 232 12.02 7.62 -14.48
CA ILE A 232 12.72 6.65 -15.34
C ILE A 232 13.57 7.39 -16.39
N ALA A 233 13.01 8.41 -17.05
CA ALA A 233 13.67 9.16 -18.10
C ALA A 233 14.90 9.92 -17.59
N ASN A 234 14.87 10.44 -16.36
CA ASN A 234 15.95 11.24 -15.76
C ASN A 234 16.96 10.40 -14.96
N ALA A 235 16.70 9.13 -14.71
CA ALA A 235 17.59 8.27 -13.96
C ALA A 235 18.77 7.81 -14.82
N ALA A 236 19.99 8.12 -14.39
CA ALA A 236 21.20 7.61 -15.01
C ALA A 236 21.42 6.10 -14.79
N GLY A 237 20.66 5.47 -13.87
CA GLY A 237 20.70 4.06 -13.54
C GLY A 237 19.90 3.74 -12.28
N TRP A 238 20.04 2.51 -11.78
CA TRP A 238 19.26 1.99 -10.67
C TRP A 238 19.39 2.82 -9.38
N ALA A 239 20.61 3.19 -9.01
CA ALA A 239 20.86 4.00 -7.82
C ALA A 239 20.20 5.39 -7.90
N ALA A 240 20.24 6.03 -9.07
CA ALA A 240 19.59 7.32 -9.30
C ALA A 240 18.05 7.17 -9.25
N LEU A 241 17.51 6.07 -9.80
CA LEU A 241 16.08 5.79 -9.74
C LEU A 241 15.62 5.57 -8.28
N LEU A 242 16.37 4.80 -7.49
CA LEU A 242 16.12 4.62 -6.06
C LEU A 242 16.09 5.97 -5.32
N ALA A 243 17.06 6.83 -5.57
CA ALA A 243 17.14 8.15 -4.94
C ALA A 243 15.94 9.05 -5.33
N ALA A 244 15.55 9.04 -6.60
CA ALA A 244 14.44 9.85 -7.11
C ALA A 244 13.06 9.38 -6.60
N THR A 245 12.92 8.10 -6.28
CA THR A 245 11.66 7.49 -5.83
C THR A 245 11.56 7.33 -4.31
N ALA A 246 12.62 7.68 -3.57
CA ALA A 246 12.61 7.65 -2.11
C ALA A 246 11.53 8.59 -1.56
N PRO A 247 10.76 8.18 -0.54
CA PRO A 247 9.82 9.09 0.11
C PRO A 247 10.60 10.29 0.67
N HIS A 248 10.18 11.49 0.29
CA HIS A 248 10.69 12.71 0.89
C HIS A 248 10.22 12.72 2.35
N GLY A 249 11.18 12.62 3.29
CA GLY A 249 10.93 12.67 4.73
C GLY A 249 10.45 14.05 5.21
#